data_3a79f30a90a0641f717e48a951d6fb60
#
_entry.id   3a79f30a90a0641f717e48a951d6fb60
#
_cell.length_a   1.000
_cell.length_b   1.000
_cell.length_c   1.000
_cell.angle_alpha   90.00
_cell.angle_beta   90.00
_cell.angle_gamma   90.00
#
_symmetry.space_group_name_H-M   'P 1'
#
loop_
_entity.id
_entity.type
_entity.pdbx_description
1 polymer ?
#
loop_
_entity_poly.entity_id
_entity_poly.type
_entity_poly.pdbx_seq_one_letter_code
_entity_poly.pdbx_strand_id
1 'polypeptide(L)'
;METKELQAIVNPIYTTAKGTVLMLKGGGDPDATKLAPYLDLSDLQKRATTTPQELKRCYVVSQEARYGINNEAALRSGKPVVVDLPCGYSPRGFRVTAAGKRYFGFDLPIVIDEMKEASKKAMSEQQWAASTFAAVDATNYVSGSRRGDRGNLRGCQPDVLCVLCRFACSADDV
;
A
#
# COMPACT_ATOMS: atom_id res chain seq x y z
N MET A 1 -6.62 -17.68 -19.80
CA MET A 1 -5.65 -18.07 -18.74
C MET A 1 -6.45 -18.43 -17.52
N GLU A 2 -6.38 -19.67 -17.06
CA GLU A 2 -7.18 -20.13 -15.93
C GLU A 2 -6.70 -19.48 -14.62
N THR A 3 -7.64 -19.29 -13.69
CA THR A 3 -7.42 -18.61 -12.39
C THR A 3 -6.23 -19.20 -11.58
N LYS A 4 -5.95 -20.51 -11.76
CA LYS A 4 -4.82 -21.20 -11.11
C LYS A 4 -3.45 -20.82 -11.70
N GLU A 5 -3.37 -20.57 -13.00
CA GLU A 5 -2.11 -20.14 -13.65
C GLU A 5 -1.77 -18.70 -13.27
N LEU A 6 -2.79 -17.83 -13.21
CA LEU A 6 -2.62 -16.47 -12.69
C LEU A 6 -2.15 -16.48 -11.23
N GLN A 7 -2.72 -17.34 -10.38
CA GLN A 7 -2.29 -17.49 -9.00
C GLN A 7 -0.83 -17.95 -8.86
N ALA A 8 -0.37 -18.85 -9.72
CA ALA A 8 1.01 -19.32 -9.70
C ALA A 8 2.03 -18.25 -10.13
N ILE A 9 1.65 -17.37 -11.08
CA ILE A 9 2.50 -16.27 -11.56
C ILE A 9 2.51 -15.10 -10.55
N VAL A 10 1.38 -14.82 -9.93
CA VAL A 10 1.21 -13.69 -8.98
C VAL A 10 1.78 -14.02 -7.59
N ASN A 11 1.90 -15.30 -7.25
CA ASN A 11 2.32 -15.76 -5.92
C ASN A 11 3.67 -15.18 -5.42
N PRO A 12 4.75 -15.04 -6.23
CA PRO A 12 6.00 -14.44 -5.76
C PRO A 12 5.88 -12.93 -5.47
N ILE A 13 5.14 -12.18 -6.30
CA ILE A 13 4.90 -10.74 -6.12
C ILE A 13 4.07 -10.51 -4.87
N TYR A 14 3.05 -11.32 -4.68
CA TYR A 14 2.12 -11.32 -3.58
C TYR A 14 2.83 -11.58 -2.24
N THR A 15 3.64 -12.62 -2.19
CA THR A 15 4.45 -12.94 -1.01
C THR A 15 5.41 -11.80 -0.67
N THR A 16 6.01 -11.17 -1.68
CA THR A 16 6.92 -10.02 -1.49
C THR A 16 6.18 -8.81 -0.92
N ALA A 17 4.97 -8.54 -1.38
CA ALA A 17 4.16 -7.42 -0.87
C ALA A 17 3.82 -7.59 0.62
N LYS A 18 3.52 -8.82 1.09
CA LYS A 18 3.32 -9.13 2.51
C LYS A 18 4.59 -8.91 3.35
N GLY A 19 5.76 -8.99 2.74
CA GLY A 19 7.04 -8.71 3.38
C GLY A 19 7.10 -7.32 4.03
N THR A 20 6.41 -6.33 3.46
CA THR A 20 6.34 -4.98 4.01
C THR A 20 5.81 -4.98 5.45
N VAL A 21 4.69 -5.67 5.69
CA VAL A 21 4.12 -5.75 7.06
C VAL A 21 5.07 -6.45 8.02
N LEU A 22 5.67 -7.55 7.57
CA LEU A 22 6.60 -8.31 8.43
C LEU A 22 7.83 -7.48 8.81
N MET A 23 8.39 -6.72 7.87
CA MET A 23 9.54 -5.86 8.10
C MET A 23 9.19 -4.68 9.00
N LEU A 24 8.08 -3.98 8.76
CA LEU A 24 7.62 -2.88 9.59
C LEU A 24 7.30 -3.34 11.03
N LYS A 25 6.66 -4.51 11.18
CA LYS A 25 6.44 -5.13 12.49
C LYS A 25 7.77 -5.43 13.18
N GLY A 26 8.74 -5.98 12.45
CA GLY A 26 10.10 -6.25 12.96
C GLY A 26 10.85 -5.00 13.41
N GLY A 27 10.57 -3.86 12.80
CA GLY A 27 11.07 -2.54 13.17
C GLY A 27 10.28 -1.86 14.30
N GLY A 28 9.21 -2.48 14.78
CA GLY A 28 8.42 -1.95 15.90
C GLY A 28 7.26 -1.02 15.49
N ASP A 29 6.88 -1.00 14.19
CA ASP A 29 5.73 -0.20 13.75
C ASP A 29 4.43 -0.72 14.41
N PRO A 30 3.70 0.14 15.17
CA PRO A 30 2.53 -0.28 15.93
C PRO A 30 1.34 -0.67 15.03
N ASP A 31 1.20 -0.06 13.85
CA ASP A 31 0.09 -0.32 12.95
C ASP A 31 0.31 -1.64 12.19
N ALA A 32 1.57 -1.92 11.80
CA ALA A 32 1.96 -3.22 11.26
C ALA A 32 1.78 -4.34 12.30
N THR A 33 2.06 -4.06 13.57
CA THR A 33 1.86 -5.01 14.66
C THR A 33 0.38 -5.36 14.86
N LYS A 34 -0.53 -4.40 14.69
CA LYS A 34 -1.99 -4.63 14.74
C LYS A 34 -2.49 -5.42 13.54
N LEU A 35 -1.96 -5.14 12.34
CA LEU A 35 -2.41 -5.75 11.09
C LEU A 35 -1.91 -7.18 10.91
N ALA A 36 -0.65 -7.45 11.27
CA ALA A 36 0.04 -8.71 11.00
C ALA A 36 -0.69 -9.98 11.48
N PRO A 37 -1.39 -10.02 12.64
CA PRO A 37 -2.09 -11.22 13.10
C PRO A 37 -3.23 -11.68 12.20
N TYR A 38 -3.72 -10.82 11.32
CA TYR A 38 -4.84 -11.10 10.42
C TYR A 38 -4.40 -11.42 8.99
N LEU A 39 -3.09 -11.54 8.75
CA LEU A 39 -2.49 -11.89 7.46
C LEU A 39 -1.76 -13.22 7.58
N ASP A 40 -1.85 -14.06 6.56
CA ASP A 40 -1.00 -15.25 6.47
C ASP A 40 0.42 -14.85 6.04
N LEU A 41 1.34 -14.86 7.01
CA LEU A 41 2.75 -14.54 6.85
C LEU A 41 3.66 -15.77 7.00
N SER A 42 3.09 -16.97 7.07
CA SER A 42 3.80 -18.22 7.39
C SER A 42 4.98 -18.52 6.46
N ASP A 43 4.80 -18.36 5.15
CA ASP A 43 5.86 -18.61 4.17
C ASP A 43 7.01 -17.60 4.25
N LEU A 44 6.69 -16.34 4.55
CA LEU A 44 7.70 -15.30 4.77
C LEU A 44 8.49 -15.52 6.05
N GLN A 45 7.84 -15.96 7.10
CA GLN A 45 8.52 -16.28 8.36
C GLN A 45 9.50 -17.44 8.17
N LYS A 46 9.15 -18.49 7.43
CA LYS A 46 10.05 -19.57 7.07
C LYS A 46 11.27 -19.07 6.28
N ARG A 47 11.06 -18.22 5.26
CA ARG A 47 12.15 -17.62 4.49
C ARG A 47 13.02 -16.70 5.35
N ALA A 48 12.42 -15.96 6.26
CA ALA A 48 13.15 -15.07 7.17
C ALA A 48 14.14 -15.81 8.08
N THR A 49 13.92 -17.08 8.42
CA THR A 49 14.86 -17.86 9.23
C THR A 49 16.17 -18.15 8.51
N THR A 50 16.16 -18.23 7.17
CA THR A 50 17.33 -18.55 6.34
C THR A 50 18.06 -17.32 5.82
N THR A 51 17.49 -16.11 5.98
CA THR A 51 18.10 -14.87 5.50
C THR A 51 19.18 -14.40 6.48
N PRO A 52 20.38 -13.97 6.02
CA PRO A 52 21.42 -13.42 6.87
C PRO A 52 20.93 -12.21 7.68
N GLN A 53 21.36 -12.10 8.93
CA GLN A 53 20.88 -11.07 9.87
C GLN A 53 21.16 -9.64 9.38
N GLU A 54 22.31 -9.40 8.77
CA GLU A 54 22.69 -8.09 8.23
C GLU A 54 21.76 -7.67 7.09
N LEU A 55 21.45 -8.61 6.19
CA LEU A 55 20.53 -8.38 5.06
C LEU A 55 19.13 -8.06 5.56
N LYS A 56 18.66 -8.76 6.62
CA LYS A 56 17.38 -8.44 7.27
C LYS A 56 17.35 -7.01 7.78
N ARG A 57 18.40 -6.56 8.46
CA ARG A 57 18.50 -5.19 8.98
C ARG A 57 18.41 -4.16 7.85
N CYS A 58 19.16 -4.36 6.77
CA CYS A 58 19.10 -3.47 5.61
C CYS A 58 17.69 -3.38 5.02
N TYR A 59 16.99 -4.51 4.89
CA TYR A 59 15.60 -4.51 4.39
C TYR A 59 14.64 -3.80 5.34
N VAL A 60 14.73 -4.05 6.64
CA VAL A 60 13.89 -3.38 7.65
C VAL A 60 14.10 -1.87 7.57
N VAL A 61 15.34 -1.39 7.67
CA VAL A 61 15.66 0.04 7.63
C VAL A 61 15.17 0.69 6.33
N SER A 62 15.38 0.03 5.18
CA SER A 62 14.91 0.53 3.89
C SER A 62 13.39 0.65 3.84
N GLN A 63 12.65 -0.35 4.32
CA GLN A 63 11.19 -0.32 4.33
C GLN A 63 10.65 0.72 5.32
N GLU A 64 11.24 0.83 6.49
CA GLU A 64 10.87 1.85 7.47
C GLU A 64 11.09 3.27 6.92
N ALA A 65 12.24 3.52 6.30
CA ALA A 65 12.55 4.82 5.70
C ALA A 65 11.54 5.17 4.60
N ARG A 66 11.29 4.25 3.65
CA ARG A 66 10.31 4.46 2.57
C ARG A 66 8.90 4.67 3.10
N TYR A 67 8.48 3.85 4.04
CA TYR A 67 7.17 3.94 4.66
C TYR A 67 7.03 5.24 5.45
N GLY A 68 8.04 5.60 6.25
CA GLY A 68 8.08 6.82 7.05
C GLY A 68 8.00 8.07 6.20
N ILE A 69 8.83 8.19 5.15
CA ILE A 69 8.85 9.33 4.24
C ILE A 69 7.49 9.51 3.55
N ASN A 70 6.90 8.43 3.04
CA ASN A 70 5.61 8.50 2.36
C ASN A 70 4.48 8.87 3.31
N ASN A 71 4.49 8.37 4.54
CA ASN A 71 3.51 8.73 5.56
C ASN A 71 3.63 10.19 5.98
N GLU A 72 4.85 10.64 6.26
CA GLU A 72 5.14 12.03 6.60
C GLU A 72 4.62 12.96 5.50
N ALA A 73 4.92 12.64 4.26
CA ALA A 73 4.44 13.37 3.11
C ALA A 73 2.90 13.40 3.03
N ALA A 74 2.25 12.27 3.25
CA ALA A 74 0.79 12.17 3.24
C ALA A 74 0.16 13.01 4.38
N LEU A 75 0.75 12.95 5.58
CA LEU A 75 0.25 13.67 6.73
C LEU A 75 0.45 15.18 6.61
N ARG A 76 1.63 15.62 6.14
CA ARG A 76 1.97 17.06 5.97
C ARG A 76 1.37 17.70 4.72
N SER A 77 0.80 16.94 3.80
CA SER A 77 0.27 17.47 2.54
C SER A 77 -0.86 18.49 2.70
N GLY A 78 -1.48 18.57 3.87
CA GLY A 78 -2.70 19.37 4.10
C GLY A 78 -3.94 18.79 3.38
N LYS A 79 -3.81 17.74 2.58
CA LYS A 79 -4.91 17.16 1.80
C LYS A 79 -5.79 16.27 2.69
N PRO A 80 -7.14 16.39 2.61
CA PRO A 80 -8.05 15.57 3.42
C PRO A 80 -8.18 14.14 2.91
N VAL A 81 -7.74 13.86 1.68
CA VAL A 81 -7.86 12.56 1.02
C VAL A 81 -6.48 12.06 0.61
N VAL A 82 -6.17 10.81 0.95
CA VAL A 82 -4.95 10.10 0.53
C VAL A 82 -5.32 8.89 -0.31
N VAL A 83 -4.77 8.81 -1.51
CA VAL A 83 -4.89 7.67 -2.42
C VAL A 83 -3.56 6.94 -2.45
N ASP A 84 -3.59 5.63 -2.21
CA ASP A 84 -2.45 4.73 -2.19
C ASP A 84 -2.63 3.65 -3.27
N LEU A 85 -1.80 3.69 -4.31
CA LEU A 85 -1.84 2.75 -5.44
C LEU A 85 -0.41 2.47 -5.93
N PRO A 86 0.05 1.25 -5.95
CA PRO A 86 -0.54 0.07 -5.30
C PRO A 86 -0.35 0.13 -3.77
N CYS A 87 -1.41 -0.13 -3.01
CA CYS A 87 -1.34 -0.04 -1.55
C CYS A 87 -0.62 -1.24 -0.92
N GLY A 88 -0.59 -2.38 -1.59
CA GLY A 88 -0.06 -3.63 -1.07
C GLY A 88 -0.68 -3.98 0.28
N TYR A 89 0.15 -4.49 1.17
CA TYR A 89 -0.19 -4.76 2.56
C TYR A 89 0.32 -3.66 3.52
N SER A 90 0.42 -2.43 3.01
CA SER A 90 0.88 -1.29 3.82
C SER A 90 -0.15 -0.94 4.90
N PRO A 91 0.27 -0.79 6.17
CA PRO A 91 -0.63 -0.33 7.25
C PRO A 91 -0.90 1.19 7.21
N ARG A 92 -0.58 1.88 6.11
CA ARG A 92 -0.71 3.35 5.97
C ARG A 92 -2.12 3.85 6.27
N GLY A 93 -3.16 3.08 5.89
CA GLY A 93 -4.55 3.43 6.18
C GLY A 93 -4.82 3.73 7.64
N PHE A 94 -4.18 2.99 8.57
CA PHE A 94 -4.31 3.21 10.01
C PHE A 94 -3.83 4.60 10.42
N ARG A 95 -2.66 4.99 9.96
CA ARG A 95 -2.01 6.25 10.31
C ARG A 95 -2.71 7.44 9.66
N VAL A 96 -3.11 7.31 8.41
CA VAL A 96 -3.83 8.34 7.65
C VAL A 96 -5.19 8.63 8.29
N THR A 97 -5.95 7.60 8.62
CA THR A 97 -7.28 7.76 9.23
C THR A 97 -7.21 8.20 10.69
N ALA A 98 -6.20 7.78 11.45
CA ALA A 98 -5.95 8.31 12.80
C ALA A 98 -5.65 9.83 12.79
N ALA A 99 -5.10 10.34 11.69
CA ALA A 99 -4.90 11.78 11.49
C ALA A 99 -6.15 12.53 10.96
N GLY A 100 -7.32 11.89 10.96
CA GLY A 100 -8.59 12.49 10.54
C GLY A 100 -8.77 12.62 9.02
N LYS A 101 -7.92 11.95 8.23
CA LYS A 101 -7.99 11.98 6.76
C LYS A 101 -8.72 10.75 6.22
N ARG A 102 -9.27 10.85 5.01
CA ARG A 102 -9.84 9.71 4.30
C ARG A 102 -8.74 8.95 3.56
N TYR A 103 -8.80 7.63 3.59
CA TYR A 103 -7.84 6.75 2.94
C TYR A 103 -8.50 5.90 1.85
N PHE A 104 -7.87 5.84 0.68
CA PHE A 104 -8.28 4.98 -0.43
C PHE A 104 -7.10 4.11 -0.84
N GLY A 105 -7.18 2.83 -0.55
CA GLY A 105 -6.21 1.82 -0.97
C GLY A 105 -6.68 1.08 -2.21
N PHE A 106 -5.84 1.06 -3.24
CA PHE A 106 -6.11 0.36 -4.50
C PHE A 106 -5.00 -0.64 -4.77
N ASP A 107 -5.38 -1.85 -5.19
CA ASP A 107 -4.45 -2.90 -5.60
C ASP A 107 -5.19 -4.00 -6.36
N LEU A 108 -4.50 -5.09 -6.72
CA LEU A 108 -5.09 -6.27 -7.33
C LEU A 108 -6.16 -6.90 -6.43
N PRO A 109 -7.20 -7.55 -7.02
CA PRO A 109 -8.33 -8.10 -6.27
C PRO A 109 -7.93 -8.93 -5.05
N ILE A 110 -6.97 -9.84 -5.23
CA ILE A 110 -6.53 -10.75 -4.17
C ILE A 110 -5.89 -10.02 -2.96
N VAL A 111 -5.14 -8.93 -3.22
CA VAL A 111 -4.55 -8.07 -2.17
C VAL A 111 -5.66 -7.35 -1.42
N ILE A 112 -6.60 -6.79 -2.18
CA ILE A 112 -7.69 -6.00 -1.62
C ILE A 112 -8.64 -6.85 -0.76
N ASP A 113 -8.94 -8.07 -1.18
CA ASP A 113 -9.83 -8.97 -0.41
C ASP A 113 -9.21 -9.30 0.95
N GLU A 114 -7.93 -9.68 0.99
CA GLU A 114 -7.22 -9.91 2.25
C GLU A 114 -7.09 -8.63 3.09
N MET A 115 -6.75 -7.50 2.47
CA MET A 115 -6.59 -6.22 3.18
C MET A 115 -7.90 -5.72 3.77
N LYS A 116 -9.03 -5.90 3.09
CA LYS A 116 -10.36 -5.58 3.63
C LYS A 116 -10.65 -6.37 4.90
N GLU A 117 -10.46 -7.69 4.84
CA GLU A 117 -10.72 -8.56 5.99
C GLU A 117 -9.80 -8.24 7.17
N ALA A 118 -8.50 -8.13 6.90
CA ALA A 118 -7.51 -7.85 7.93
C ALA A 118 -7.71 -6.46 8.55
N SER A 119 -7.90 -5.43 7.72
CA SER A 119 -8.10 -4.06 8.19
C SER A 119 -9.40 -3.91 8.98
N LYS A 120 -10.48 -4.54 8.55
CA LYS A 120 -11.76 -4.51 9.28
C LYS A 120 -11.65 -5.09 10.68
N LYS A 121 -10.79 -6.09 10.90
CA LYS A 121 -10.54 -6.70 12.20
C LYS A 121 -9.57 -5.90 13.07
N ALA A 122 -8.63 -5.19 12.44
CA ALA A 122 -7.53 -4.53 13.12
C ALA A 122 -7.75 -3.04 13.39
N MET A 123 -8.58 -2.37 12.58
CA MET A 123 -8.92 -0.94 12.71
C MET A 123 -10.06 -0.72 13.72
N SER A 124 -10.12 0.47 14.32
CA SER A 124 -11.32 0.93 15.01
C SER A 124 -12.46 1.18 14.00
N GLU A 125 -13.71 1.22 14.46
CA GLU A 125 -14.87 1.51 13.61
C GLU A 125 -14.72 2.87 12.89
N GLN A 126 -14.20 3.89 13.58
CA GLN A 126 -13.96 5.20 13.00
C GLN A 126 -12.89 5.16 11.90
N GLN A 127 -11.79 4.44 12.10
CA GLN A 127 -10.74 4.28 11.11
C GLN A 127 -11.25 3.49 9.89
N TRP A 128 -12.01 2.42 10.14
CA TRP A 128 -12.60 1.63 9.07
C TRP A 128 -13.60 2.44 8.23
N ALA A 129 -14.47 3.23 8.86
CA ALA A 129 -15.42 4.10 8.17
C ALA A 129 -14.74 5.18 7.31
N ALA A 130 -13.53 5.61 7.67
CA ALA A 130 -12.73 6.57 6.91
C ALA A 130 -11.84 5.91 5.84
N SER A 131 -11.85 4.57 5.73
CA SER A 131 -11.05 3.80 4.78
C SER A 131 -11.90 3.22 3.66
N THR A 132 -11.36 3.18 2.45
CA THR A 132 -11.94 2.50 1.30
C THR A 132 -10.86 1.66 0.63
N PHE A 133 -11.15 0.39 0.38
CA PHE A 133 -10.29 -0.50 -0.38
C PHE A 133 -11.03 -0.97 -1.63
N ALA A 134 -10.45 -0.81 -2.81
CA ALA A 134 -11.05 -1.22 -4.07
C ALA A 134 -10.04 -1.88 -4.99
N ALA A 135 -10.47 -2.95 -5.66
CA ALA A 135 -9.64 -3.66 -6.61
C ALA A 135 -9.48 -2.85 -7.90
N VAL A 136 -8.23 -2.67 -8.33
CA VAL A 136 -7.88 -2.02 -9.59
C VAL A 136 -6.71 -2.79 -10.21
N ASP A 137 -6.86 -3.19 -11.44
CA ASP A 137 -5.75 -3.65 -12.26
C ASP A 137 -5.14 -2.46 -13.01
N ALA A 138 -4.08 -1.90 -12.47
CA ALA A 138 -3.39 -0.75 -13.06
C ALA A 138 -2.68 -1.10 -14.39
N THR A 139 -2.53 -2.39 -14.71
CA THR A 139 -1.95 -2.85 -15.99
C THR A 139 -3.00 -2.94 -17.09
N ASN A 140 -4.28 -3.06 -16.72
CA ASN A 140 -5.39 -3.14 -17.64
C ASN A 140 -5.92 -1.73 -17.95
N TYR A 141 -5.10 -0.96 -18.68
CA TYR A 141 -5.50 0.34 -19.20
C TYR A 141 -6.59 0.12 -20.24
N VAL A 142 -7.85 0.17 -19.80
CA VAL A 142 -8.97 0.24 -20.73
C VAL A 142 -8.82 1.56 -21.48
N SER A 143 -8.46 1.48 -22.76
CA SER A 143 -8.34 2.58 -23.70
C SER A 143 -9.70 3.24 -23.96
N GLY A 144 -10.34 3.70 -22.90
CA GLY A 144 -11.59 4.48 -22.92
C GLY A 144 -11.36 5.98 -22.97
N SER A 145 -10.13 6.46 -22.83
CA SER A 145 -9.79 7.86 -23.13
C SER A 145 -9.74 8.01 -24.66
N ARG A 146 -10.72 8.69 -25.19
CA ARG A 146 -10.78 9.10 -26.59
C ARG A 146 -9.41 9.62 -27.03
N ARG A 147 -8.90 9.14 -28.17
CA ARG A 147 -7.75 9.71 -28.87
C ARG A 147 -7.96 11.24 -28.95
N GLY A 148 -7.22 12.00 -28.17
CA GLY A 148 -7.29 13.46 -28.17
C GLY A 148 -6.79 14.10 -26.90
N ASP A 149 -7.08 13.54 -25.74
CA ASP A 149 -6.53 14.03 -24.49
C ASP A 149 -5.18 13.33 -24.20
N ARG A 150 -4.11 13.91 -24.63
CA ARG A 150 -2.83 13.75 -23.93
C ARG A 150 -3.07 14.37 -22.56
N GLY A 151 -3.64 13.54 -21.71
CA GLY A 151 -4.13 13.94 -20.42
C GLY A 151 -3.02 14.53 -19.60
N ASN A 152 -3.10 15.81 -19.55
CA ASN A 152 -2.52 16.64 -18.54
C ASN A 152 -2.83 15.98 -17.20
N LEU A 153 -1.85 15.40 -16.51
CA LEU A 153 -1.92 14.95 -15.11
C LEU A 153 -2.29 16.09 -14.13
N ARG A 154 -2.61 17.27 -14.67
CA ARG A 154 -3.19 18.42 -13.97
C ARG A 154 -4.63 18.19 -13.45
N GLY A 155 -5.19 16.99 -13.64
CA GLY A 155 -6.52 16.62 -13.16
C GLY A 155 -6.55 16.00 -11.75
N CYS A 156 -5.46 15.96 -10.99
CA CYS A 156 -5.55 15.66 -9.57
C CYS A 156 -6.39 16.75 -8.91
N GLN A 157 -7.57 16.38 -8.43
CA GLN A 157 -8.40 17.30 -7.65
C GLN A 157 -7.54 17.91 -6.55
N PRO A 158 -7.63 19.22 -6.28
CA PRO A 158 -6.75 19.93 -5.35
C PRO A 158 -6.76 19.33 -3.93
N ASP A 159 -7.80 18.55 -3.61
CA ASP A 159 -8.01 17.95 -2.29
C ASP A 159 -7.51 16.50 -2.17
N VAL A 160 -6.95 15.93 -3.25
CA VAL A 160 -6.47 14.54 -3.28
C VAL A 160 -4.95 14.48 -3.36
N LEU A 161 -4.32 13.75 -2.44
CA LEU A 161 -2.94 13.32 -2.55
C LEU A 161 -2.88 11.91 -3.12
N CYS A 162 -2.30 11.74 -4.30
CA CYS A 162 -1.95 10.42 -4.81
C CYS A 162 -0.51 10.09 -4.44
N VAL A 163 -0.29 9.00 -3.72
CA VAL A 163 1.06 8.59 -3.27
C VAL A 163 1.96 8.20 -4.44
N LEU A 164 1.40 7.69 -5.55
CA LEU A 164 2.14 7.42 -6.79
C LEU A 164 2.60 8.68 -7.53
N CYS A 165 1.79 9.75 -7.53
CA CYS A 165 2.11 10.96 -8.28
C CYS A 165 3.37 11.68 -7.78
N ARG A 166 3.85 11.41 -6.56
CA ARG A 166 5.07 12.04 -6.05
C ARG A 166 6.35 11.56 -6.72
N PHE A 167 6.37 10.34 -7.27
CA PHE A 167 7.53 9.87 -8.02
C PHE A 167 7.58 10.42 -9.46
N ALA A 168 6.44 10.87 -9.99
CA ALA A 168 6.34 11.39 -11.35
C ALA A 168 6.40 12.93 -11.44
N CYS A 169 6.08 13.66 -10.36
CA CYS A 169 5.99 15.12 -10.36
C CYS A 169 7.21 15.84 -9.75
N SER A 170 8.24 15.12 -9.27
CA SER A 170 9.37 15.75 -8.58
C SER A 170 10.56 16.09 -9.50
N ALA A 171 10.41 16.03 -10.82
CA ALA A 171 11.50 16.30 -11.75
C ALA A 171 11.54 17.72 -12.33
N ASP A 172 10.46 18.53 -12.19
CA ASP A 172 10.39 19.82 -12.91
C ASP A 172 9.96 21.04 -12.09
N ASP A 173 9.93 20.96 -10.74
CA ASP A 173 9.63 22.12 -9.91
C ASP A 173 10.66 22.25 -8.75
N VAL A 174 11.90 22.57 -9.11
CA VAL A 174 12.89 23.23 -8.25
C VAL A 174 13.59 24.33 -9.04
#